data_6e9d1de0d4b955b9e5b35f5a12a6c22a
#
_entry.id   6e9d1de0d4b955b9e5b35f5a12a6c22a
#
_cell.length_a   1.000
_cell.length_b   1.000
_cell.length_c   1.000
_cell.angle_alpha   90.00
_cell.angle_beta   90.00
_cell.angle_gamma   90.00
#
_symmetry.space_group_name_H-M   'P 1'
#
loop_
_entity.id
_entity.type
_entity.pdbx_description
1 polymer ?
#
loop_
_entity_poly.entity_id
_entity_poly.type
_entity_poly.pdbx_seq_one_letter_code
_entity_poly.pdbx_strand_id
1 'polypeptide(L)'
;MALSSFIRISIIRFASLFYTSKKSKVIFYHDIHIDKQYTAMSTHIELFKRHIQIIRANGYEIVSEITENNGQIEICFDDGFAGLYANIELIKKLNVPIHLFVISSFLDKENYINTEELIALNNLSQITISSHTHTHRVLNLISEKGIIKEFEKSKNTLEELLKTEVKSICFPEGKFSGKVIELANKSAYKKQYSSIPGFYHVKDYPDVIHRSLVQFAEEKEFKAILKGGDHILAFWYKIKHFKR
;
A
#
# COMPACT_ATOMS: atom_id res chain seq x y z
N MET A 1 -19.70 -11.23 -8.92
CA MET A 1 -19.30 -10.86 -10.30
C MET A 1 -18.29 -9.72 -10.22
N ALA A 2 -17.12 -9.88 -10.85
CA ALA A 2 -16.18 -8.76 -10.98
C ALA A 2 -16.78 -7.75 -11.97
N LEU A 3 -16.83 -6.47 -11.57
CA LEU A 3 -17.22 -5.39 -12.47
C LEU A 3 -16.20 -5.34 -13.61
N SER A 4 -16.65 -5.24 -14.89
CA SER A 4 -15.68 -5.10 -15.98
C SER A 4 -14.81 -3.86 -15.72
N SER A 5 -13.55 -3.89 -16.12
CA SER A 5 -12.60 -2.79 -15.90
C SER A 5 -13.15 -1.47 -16.48
N PHE A 6 -13.80 -1.53 -17.62
CA PHE A 6 -14.42 -0.36 -18.26
C PHE A 6 -15.53 0.26 -17.41
N ILE A 7 -16.44 -0.55 -16.85
CA ILE A 7 -17.53 -0.06 -15.99
C ILE A 7 -16.94 0.55 -14.71
N ARG A 8 -15.97 -0.12 -14.09
CA ARG A 8 -15.29 0.38 -12.90
C ARG A 8 -14.65 1.75 -13.14
N ILE A 9 -13.90 1.90 -14.22
CA ILE A 9 -13.24 3.16 -14.59
C ILE A 9 -14.27 4.27 -14.84
N SER A 10 -15.37 3.95 -15.53
CA SER A 10 -16.45 4.91 -15.81
C SER A 10 -17.12 5.41 -14.53
N ILE A 11 -17.38 4.51 -13.57
CA ILE A 11 -17.94 4.86 -12.26
C ILE A 11 -16.98 5.78 -11.48
N ILE A 12 -15.68 5.43 -11.40
CA ILE A 12 -14.66 6.23 -10.72
C ILE A 12 -14.59 7.64 -11.33
N ARG A 13 -14.56 7.73 -12.66
CA ARG A 13 -14.49 9.02 -13.36
C ARG A 13 -15.73 9.87 -13.13
N PHE A 14 -16.91 9.29 -13.19
CA PHE A 14 -18.17 10.00 -12.91
C PHE A 14 -18.20 10.47 -11.44
N ALA A 15 -17.91 9.59 -10.49
CA ALA A 15 -17.88 9.95 -9.08
C ALA A 15 -16.88 11.07 -8.78
N SER A 16 -15.74 11.10 -9.47
CA SER A 16 -14.71 12.14 -9.26
C SER A 16 -15.18 13.57 -9.59
N LEU A 17 -16.28 13.75 -10.32
CA LEU A 17 -16.84 15.06 -10.61
C LEU A 17 -17.49 15.73 -9.39
N PHE A 18 -17.85 14.93 -8.38
CA PHE A 18 -18.50 15.42 -7.15
C PHE A 18 -17.53 15.73 -6.03
N TYR A 19 -16.24 15.44 -6.20
CA TYR A 19 -15.21 15.72 -5.20
C TYR A 19 -14.40 16.95 -5.60
N THR A 20 -14.50 18.01 -4.80
CA THR A 20 -13.84 19.30 -5.05
C THR A 20 -12.61 19.55 -4.18
N SER A 21 -12.46 18.80 -3.09
CA SER A 21 -11.34 18.96 -2.16
C SER A 21 -10.20 18.01 -2.51
N LYS A 22 -8.96 18.49 -2.36
CA LYS A 22 -7.74 17.69 -2.52
C LYS A 22 -7.44 16.89 -1.25
N LYS A 23 -8.33 15.98 -0.86
CA LYS A 23 -8.12 15.14 0.33
C LYS A 23 -6.88 14.28 0.20
N SER A 24 -6.15 14.15 1.29
CA SER A 24 -4.97 13.29 1.37
C SER A 24 -5.35 11.83 1.16
N LYS A 25 -4.46 11.08 0.50
CA LYS A 25 -4.67 9.68 0.08
C LYS A 25 -3.42 8.87 0.20
N VAL A 26 -3.61 7.59 0.46
CA VAL A 26 -2.56 6.58 0.27
C VAL A 26 -2.83 5.82 -1.01
N ILE A 27 -1.83 5.72 -1.87
CA ILE A 27 -1.88 4.91 -3.10
C ILE A 27 -0.86 3.78 -2.99
N PHE A 28 -1.13 2.66 -3.65
CA PHE A 28 -0.19 1.55 -3.57
C PHE A 28 0.01 0.80 -4.89
N TYR A 29 1.19 0.22 -4.99
CA TYR A 29 1.71 -0.65 -6.03
C TYR A 29 2.18 -1.95 -5.38
N HIS A 30 2.59 -2.94 -6.19
CA HIS A 30 3.30 -4.11 -5.69
C HIS A 30 4.76 -4.10 -6.16
N ASP A 31 5.02 -3.67 -7.40
CA ASP A 31 6.35 -3.66 -7.97
C ASP A 31 6.47 -2.65 -9.11
N ILE A 32 7.71 -2.41 -9.55
CA ILE A 32 8.03 -1.62 -10.76
C ILE A 32 9.08 -2.32 -11.60
N HIS A 33 9.04 -2.11 -12.92
CA HIS A 33 10.01 -2.71 -13.85
C HIS A 33 10.34 -1.78 -15.03
N ILE A 34 11.53 -1.97 -15.59
CA ILE A 34 11.90 -1.51 -16.93
C ILE A 34 11.72 -2.70 -17.88
N ASP A 35 12.58 -3.70 -17.77
CA ASP A 35 12.56 -4.90 -18.63
C ASP A 35 12.04 -6.12 -17.89
N LYS A 36 12.70 -6.50 -16.78
CA LYS A 36 12.37 -7.70 -16.01
C LYS A 36 11.23 -7.43 -15.03
N GLN A 37 10.16 -8.21 -15.16
CA GLN A 37 9.06 -8.27 -14.20
C GLN A 37 9.30 -9.38 -13.17
N TYR A 38 9.14 -9.05 -11.90
CA TYR A 38 9.21 -10.02 -10.80
C TYR A 38 7.81 -10.51 -10.37
N THR A 39 6.78 -9.84 -10.83
CA THR A 39 5.38 -10.22 -10.64
C THR A 39 4.51 -9.69 -11.78
N ALA A 40 3.40 -10.37 -12.09
CA ALA A 40 2.39 -9.88 -13.02
C ALA A 40 1.71 -8.57 -12.54
N MET A 41 1.88 -8.22 -11.25
CA MET A 41 1.37 -6.97 -10.65
C MET A 41 2.35 -5.80 -10.78
N SER A 42 3.45 -5.96 -11.53
CA SER A 42 4.46 -4.92 -11.67
C SER A 42 4.01 -3.80 -12.60
N THR A 43 4.29 -2.57 -12.23
CA THR A 43 4.01 -1.35 -12.99
C THR A 43 5.21 -0.98 -13.84
N HIS A 44 5.01 -0.71 -15.13
CA HIS A 44 6.09 -0.21 -15.97
C HIS A 44 6.57 1.17 -15.46
N ILE A 45 7.87 1.38 -15.43
CA ILE A 45 8.50 2.54 -14.82
C ILE A 45 8.03 3.88 -15.42
N GLU A 46 7.73 3.92 -16.72
CA GLU A 46 7.23 5.14 -17.36
C GLU A 46 5.81 5.50 -16.85
N LEU A 47 4.97 4.50 -16.58
CA LEU A 47 3.67 4.74 -15.98
C LEU A 47 3.81 5.25 -14.54
N PHE A 48 4.72 4.66 -13.76
CA PHE A 48 5.04 5.16 -12.41
C PHE A 48 5.52 6.60 -12.43
N LYS A 49 6.49 6.95 -13.31
CA LYS A 49 6.95 8.34 -13.50
C LYS A 49 5.79 9.27 -13.86
N ARG A 50 4.90 8.82 -14.74
CA ARG A 50 3.73 9.60 -15.15
C ARG A 50 2.80 9.86 -13.97
N HIS A 51 2.58 8.87 -13.10
CA HIS A 51 1.80 9.06 -11.88
C HIS A 51 2.43 10.12 -10.97
N ILE A 52 3.74 10.08 -10.74
CA ILE A 52 4.47 11.10 -9.95
C ILE A 52 4.28 12.50 -10.54
N GLN A 53 4.42 12.64 -11.86
CA GLN A 53 4.20 13.92 -12.55
C GLN A 53 2.76 14.42 -12.36
N ILE A 54 1.77 13.53 -12.46
CA ILE A 54 0.35 13.88 -12.27
C ILE A 54 0.08 14.32 -10.84
N ILE A 55 0.62 13.63 -9.83
CA ILE A 55 0.49 14.01 -8.42
C ILE A 55 1.00 15.44 -8.22
N ARG A 56 2.23 15.72 -8.66
CA ARG A 56 2.85 17.04 -8.51
C ARG A 56 2.11 18.13 -9.29
N ALA A 57 1.74 17.85 -10.54
CA ALA A 57 1.00 18.78 -11.39
C ALA A 57 -0.40 19.13 -10.84
N ASN A 58 -1.01 18.25 -10.03
CA ASN A 58 -2.27 18.53 -9.33
C ASN A 58 -2.06 19.20 -7.97
N GLY A 59 -0.81 19.55 -7.61
CA GLY A 59 -0.46 20.30 -6.40
C GLY A 59 -0.59 19.46 -5.13
N TYR A 60 -0.38 18.13 -5.22
CA TYR A 60 -0.19 17.30 -4.05
C TYR A 60 1.30 17.23 -3.69
N GLU A 61 1.57 17.21 -2.40
CA GLU A 61 2.87 16.86 -1.84
C GLU A 61 2.97 15.33 -1.68
N ILE A 62 4.10 14.74 -2.05
CA ILE A 62 4.37 13.31 -1.79
C ILE A 62 5.14 13.25 -0.47
N VAL A 63 4.58 12.52 0.50
CA VAL A 63 5.09 12.45 1.87
C VAL A 63 5.38 11.01 2.29
N SER A 64 6.29 10.84 3.26
CA SER A 64 6.56 9.54 3.88
C SER A 64 5.42 9.09 4.80
N GLU A 65 4.65 10.05 5.34
CA GLU A 65 3.52 9.84 6.22
C GLU A 65 2.55 11.00 6.08
N ILE A 66 1.26 10.72 5.96
CA ILE A 66 0.22 11.74 5.90
C ILE A 66 0.02 12.36 7.28
N THR A 67 0.18 13.68 7.36
CA THR A 67 -0.03 14.49 8.57
C THR A 67 -1.20 15.47 8.41
N GLU A 68 -1.57 15.77 7.17
CA GLU A 68 -2.62 16.73 6.85
C GLU A 68 -3.81 16.05 6.16
N ASN A 69 -5.02 16.53 6.44
CA ASN A 69 -6.24 15.97 5.84
C ASN A 69 -6.34 16.21 4.32
N ASN A 70 -5.61 17.18 3.80
CA ASN A 70 -5.67 17.57 2.40
C ASN A 70 -4.27 17.81 1.83
N GLY A 71 -4.10 17.53 0.55
CA GLY A 71 -2.93 17.92 -0.23
C GLY A 71 -1.75 16.94 -0.17
N GLN A 72 -1.85 15.83 0.56
CA GLN A 72 -0.74 14.89 0.69
C GLN A 72 -1.04 13.53 0.06
N ILE A 73 -0.01 12.91 -0.53
CA ILE A 73 -0.05 11.54 -1.06
C ILE A 73 1.07 10.73 -0.42
N GLU A 74 0.73 9.61 0.19
CA GLU A 74 1.67 8.58 0.60
C GLU A 74 1.68 7.46 -0.45
N ILE A 75 2.89 7.03 -0.85
CA ILE A 75 3.10 5.98 -1.86
C ILE A 75 3.59 4.72 -1.17
N CYS A 76 2.82 3.63 -1.30
CA CYS A 76 3.15 2.34 -0.75
C CYS A 76 3.54 1.32 -1.83
N PHE A 77 4.39 0.38 -1.45
CA PHE A 77 4.64 -0.85 -2.18
C PHE A 77 4.39 -2.03 -1.26
N ASP A 78 3.70 -3.05 -1.76
CA ASP A 78 3.37 -4.26 -1.00
C ASP A 78 4.25 -5.43 -1.42
N ASP A 79 4.27 -6.47 -0.60
CA ASP A 79 4.90 -7.79 -0.76
C ASP A 79 6.44 -7.81 -0.67
N GLY A 80 7.15 -6.78 -1.11
CA GLY A 80 8.62 -6.77 -1.14
C GLY A 80 9.22 -7.48 -2.36
N PHE A 81 8.61 -7.32 -3.55
CA PHE A 81 9.20 -7.80 -4.79
C PHE A 81 10.50 -7.07 -5.15
N ALA A 82 11.39 -7.75 -5.88
CA ALA A 82 12.76 -7.27 -6.15
C ALA A 82 12.83 -6.07 -7.12
N GLY A 83 11.77 -5.77 -7.87
CA GLY A 83 11.79 -4.70 -8.88
C GLY A 83 11.97 -3.32 -8.28
N LEU A 84 11.47 -3.06 -7.07
CA LEU A 84 11.72 -1.78 -6.38
C LEU A 84 13.23 -1.56 -6.17
N TYR A 85 13.95 -2.56 -5.63
CA TYR A 85 15.38 -2.46 -5.41
C TYR A 85 16.16 -2.42 -6.73
N ALA A 86 15.80 -3.25 -7.70
CA ALA A 86 16.43 -3.25 -9.02
C ALA A 86 16.36 -1.89 -9.74
N ASN A 87 15.39 -1.04 -9.37
CA ASN A 87 15.20 0.30 -9.93
C ASN A 87 15.47 1.42 -8.91
N ILE A 88 16.22 1.15 -7.84
CA ILE A 88 16.40 2.07 -6.71
C ILE A 88 17.06 3.39 -7.10
N GLU A 89 18.00 3.38 -8.06
CA GLU A 89 18.67 4.60 -8.52
C GLU A 89 17.68 5.56 -9.19
N LEU A 90 16.67 5.04 -9.87
CA LEU A 90 15.61 5.88 -10.40
C LEU A 90 14.73 6.46 -9.29
N ILE A 91 14.38 5.66 -8.28
CA ILE A 91 13.60 6.11 -7.13
C ILE A 91 14.34 7.23 -6.39
N LYS A 92 15.65 7.08 -6.17
CA LYS A 92 16.51 8.14 -5.62
C LYS A 92 16.44 9.42 -6.47
N LYS A 93 16.56 9.28 -7.79
CA LYS A 93 16.51 10.41 -8.72
C LYS A 93 15.15 11.11 -8.75
N LEU A 94 14.06 10.37 -8.63
CA LEU A 94 12.71 10.93 -8.55
C LEU A 94 12.48 11.67 -7.22
N ASN A 95 13.28 11.38 -6.21
CA ASN A 95 13.18 11.93 -4.86
C ASN A 95 11.75 11.83 -4.31
N VAL A 96 11.23 10.61 -4.26
CA VAL A 96 9.89 10.30 -3.74
C VAL A 96 9.99 9.41 -2.51
N PRO A 97 9.37 9.78 -1.38
CA PRO A 97 9.20 8.90 -0.24
C PRO A 97 8.37 7.67 -0.63
N ILE A 98 8.80 6.50 -0.15
CA ILE A 98 8.12 5.22 -0.37
C ILE A 98 7.98 4.47 0.95
N HIS A 99 6.80 3.93 1.19
CA HIS A 99 6.51 3.04 2.30
C HIS A 99 6.41 1.60 1.76
N LEU A 100 7.38 0.75 2.11
CA LEU A 100 7.48 -0.64 1.66
C LEU A 100 6.96 -1.58 2.74
N PHE A 101 5.93 -2.36 2.43
CA PHE A 101 5.38 -3.41 3.27
C PHE A 101 5.92 -4.78 2.86
N VAL A 102 6.68 -5.44 3.74
CA VAL A 102 7.45 -6.65 3.42
C VAL A 102 6.82 -7.88 4.06
N ILE A 103 6.67 -8.94 3.28
CA ILE A 103 6.33 -10.28 3.77
C ILE A 103 7.62 -10.92 4.29
N SER A 104 7.79 -10.95 5.61
CA SER A 104 9.08 -11.26 6.20
C SER A 104 9.60 -12.68 5.91
N SER A 105 8.74 -13.67 5.64
CA SER A 105 9.17 -15.02 5.25
C SER A 105 9.45 -15.17 3.76
N PHE A 106 9.27 -14.10 2.97
CA PHE A 106 9.54 -14.12 1.54
C PHE A 106 10.89 -13.48 1.17
N LEU A 107 11.56 -12.88 2.15
CA LEU A 107 12.96 -12.47 2.01
C LEU A 107 13.82 -13.64 1.52
N ASP A 108 14.78 -13.36 0.67
CA ASP A 108 15.71 -14.30 0.06
C ASP A 108 15.07 -15.35 -0.86
N LYS A 109 13.76 -15.24 -1.15
CA LYS A 109 13.09 -16.09 -2.15
C LYS A 109 13.21 -15.50 -3.54
N GLU A 110 13.08 -16.36 -4.53
CA GLU A 110 13.04 -15.93 -5.94
C GLU A 110 11.98 -14.84 -6.16
N ASN A 111 12.33 -13.80 -6.91
CA ASN A 111 11.53 -12.63 -7.24
C ASN A 111 11.29 -11.63 -6.08
N TYR A 112 11.73 -11.91 -4.87
CA TYR A 112 11.64 -11.00 -3.73
C TYR A 112 12.99 -10.38 -3.40
N ILE A 113 12.97 -9.25 -2.68
CA ILE A 113 14.19 -8.65 -2.15
C ILE A 113 14.87 -9.62 -1.19
N ASN A 114 16.20 -9.64 -1.22
CA ASN A 114 16.99 -10.39 -0.25
C ASN A 114 17.28 -9.54 1.01
N THR A 115 17.83 -10.18 2.01
CA THR A 115 18.14 -9.55 3.30
C THR A 115 19.10 -8.36 3.16
N GLU A 116 20.13 -8.46 2.30
CA GLU A 116 21.11 -7.38 2.07
C GLU A 116 20.46 -6.18 1.37
N GLU A 117 19.63 -6.45 0.39
CA GLU A 117 18.83 -5.44 -0.34
C GLU A 117 17.85 -4.71 0.59
N LEU A 118 17.18 -5.45 1.50
CA LEU A 118 16.30 -4.86 2.51
C LEU A 118 17.06 -3.89 3.43
N ILE A 119 18.24 -4.30 3.92
CA ILE A 119 19.09 -3.45 4.76
C ILE A 119 19.56 -2.21 3.98
N ALA A 120 19.95 -2.39 2.71
CA ALA A 120 20.33 -1.27 1.84
C ALA A 120 19.19 -0.28 1.63
N LEU A 121 17.96 -0.76 1.43
CA LEU A 121 16.76 0.08 1.35
C LEU A 121 16.50 0.84 2.64
N ASN A 122 16.64 0.20 3.80
CA ASN A 122 16.42 0.82 5.11
C ASN A 122 17.39 1.97 5.41
N ASN A 123 18.58 1.97 4.80
CA ASN A 123 19.57 3.03 4.94
C ASN A 123 19.23 4.29 4.11
N LEU A 124 18.19 4.25 3.30
CA LEU A 124 17.75 5.38 2.50
C LEU A 124 16.67 6.17 3.25
N SER A 125 16.91 7.44 3.51
CA SER A 125 15.98 8.31 4.27
C SER A 125 14.59 8.44 3.63
N GLN A 126 14.46 8.15 2.35
CA GLN A 126 13.20 8.19 1.61
C GLN A 126 12.42 6.88 1.64
N ILE A 127 12.97 5.80 2.22
CA ILE A 127 12.30 4.50 2.32
C ILE A 127 11.93 4.22 3.76
N THR A 128 10.66 3.92 3.99
CA THR A 128 10.14 3.40 5.26
C THR A 128 9.78 1.94 5.07
N ILE A 129 10.29 1.04 5.90
CA ILE A 129 9.97 -0.39 5.83
C ILE A 129 9.02 -0.77 6.94
N SER A 130 8.01 -1.56 6.61
CA SER A 130 6.97 -2.02 7.53
C SER A 130 6.51 -3.44 7.22
N SER A 131 5.66 -3.99 8.07
CA SER A 131 5.21 -5.38 8.00
C SER A 131 4.08 -5.59 6.99
N HIS A 132 4.20 -6.65 6.19
CA HIS A 132 3.07 -7.25 5.44
C HIS A 132 2.75 -8.66 5.94
N THR A 133 2.82 -8.86 7.26
CA THR A 133 2.76 -10.14 7.97
C THR A 133 3.96 -11.06 7.70
N HIS A 134 3.95 -12.24 8.31
CA HIS A 134 5.05 -13.20 8.14
C HIS A 134 4.90 -14.02 6.86
N THR A 135 3.72 -14.60 6.61
CA THR A 135 3.49 -15.54 5.50
C THR A 135 2.39 -15.11 4.54
N HIS A 136 1.91 -13.87 4.62
CA HIS A 136 0.86 -13.30 3.78
C HIS A 136 -0.48 -14.05 3.83
N ARG A 137 -0.79 -14.68 4.97
CA ARG A 137 -2.08 -15.37 5.13
C ARG A 137 -3.21 -14.37 5.34
N VAL A 138 -4.36 -14.67 4.76
CA VAL A 138 -5.59 -13.91 5.02
C VAL A 138 -5.98 -14.07 6.49
N LEU A 139 -5.86 -13.00 7.26
CA LEU A 139 -5.93 -13.02 8.72
C LEU A 139 -7.31 -13.45 9.25
N ASN A 140 -8.39 -13.14 8.52
CA ASN A 140 -9.75 -13.56 8.89
C ASN A 140 -10.01 -15.08 8.77
N LEU A 141 -9.10 -15.81 8.14
CA LEU A 141 -9.23 -17.24 7.88
C LEU A 141 -8.38 -18.10 8.83
N ILE A 142 -7.70 -17.48 9.80
CA ILE A 142 -6.83 -18.18 10.74
C ILE A 142 -7.24 -17.88 12.19
N SER A 143 -6.81 -18.73 13.11
CA SER A 143 -7.10 -18.57 14.55
C SER A 143 -6.39 -17.34 15.13
N GLU A 144 -6.87 -16.83 16.27
CA GLU A 144 -6.24 -15.71 16.98
C GLU A 144 -4.74 -15.99 17.28
N LYS A 145 -4.41 -17.22 17.71
CA LYS A 145 -3.00 -17.64 17.90
C LYS A 145 -2.20 -17.55 16.59
N GLY A 146 -2.84 -17.90 15.47
CA GLY A 146 -2.25 -17.76 14.13
C GLY A 146 -1.99 -16.31 13.77
N ILE A 147 -2.95 -15.41 14.05
CA ILE A 147 -2.80 -13.96 13.79
C ILE A 147 -1.64 -13.39 14.62
N ILE A 148 -1.61 -13.67 15.91
CA ILE A 148 -0.53 -13.22 16.81
C ILE A 148 0.82 -13.71 16.29
N LYS A 149 0.92 -14.98 15.90
CA LYS A 149 2.16 -15.54 15.35
C LYS A 149 2.61 -14.86 14.07
N GLU A 150 1.67 -14.51 13.15
CA GLU A 150 1.96 -13.73 11.93
C GLU A 150 2.55 -12.36 12.30
N PHE A 151 1.96 -11.68 13.27
CA PHE A 151 2.38 -10.35 13.70
C PHE A 151 3.73 -10.36 14.40
N GLU A 152 3.88 -11.19 15.42
CA GLU A 152 5.12 -11.28 16.21
C GLU A 152 6.30 -11.73 15.35
N LYS A 153 6.12 -12.78 14.54
CA LYS A 153 7.21 -13.26 13.68
C LYS A 153 7.65 -12.22 12.68
N SER A 154 6.69 -11.54 12.01
CA SER A 154 7.03 -10.50 11.05
C SER A 154 7.76 -9.35 11.72
N LYS A 155 7.20 -8.83 12.82
CA LYS A 155 7.77 -7.72 13.57
C LYS A 155 9.19 -8.03 14.04
N ASN A 156 9.35 -9.16 14.75
CA ASN A 156 10.65 -9.55 15.31
C ASN A 156 11.71 -9.76 14.20
N THR A 157 11.35 -10.45 13.09
CA THR A 157 12.28 -10.65 11.98
C THR A 157 12.73 -9.32 11.38
N LEU A 158 11.78 -8.41 11.09
CA LEU A 158 12.11 -7.12 10.48
C LEU A 158 12.90 -6.22 11.44
N GLU A 159 12.50 -6.12 12.71
CA GLU A 159 13.22 -5.31 13.72
C GLU A 159 14.63 -5.83 14.00
N GLU A 160 14.82 -7.16 14.00
CA GLU A 160 16.14 -7.78 14.14
C GLU A 160 17.07 -7.41 12.98
N LEU A 161 16.57 -7.44 11.73
CA LEU A 161 17.34 -7.11 10.54
C LEU A 161 17.62 -5.61 10.42
N LEU A 162 16.58 -4.79 10.63
CA LEU A 162 16.63 -3.35 10.36
C LEU A 162 17.20 -2.53 11.53
N LYS A 163 17.23 -3.09 12.74
CA LYS A 163 17.62 -2.40 14.00
C LYS A 163 16.78 -1.14 14.27
N THR A 164 15.54 -1.12 13.75
CA THR A 164 14.56 -0.05 13.92
C THR A 164 13.19 -0.60 14.28
N GLU A 165 12.37 0.17 14.99
CA GLU A 165 11.00 -0.24 15.35
C GLU A 165 10.10 -0.29 14.12
N VAL A 166 9.40 -1.42 13.93
CA VAL A 166 8.39 -1.58 12.87
C VAL A 166 7.01 -1.22 13.43
N LYS A 167 6.54 -0.01 13.09
CA LYS A 167 5.32 0.60 13.68
C LYS A 167 4.05 0.33 12.88
N SER A 168 4.18 -0.05 11.63
CA SER A 168 3.03 -0.17 10.72
C SER A 168 2.89 -1.58 10.17
N ILE A 169 1.64 -1.97 9.90
CA ILE A 169 1.29 -3.21 9.24
C ILE A 169 0.29 -2.98 8.12
N CYS A 170 0.46 -3.68 7.01
CA CYS A 170 -0.54 -3.81 5.97
C CYS A 170 -1.17 -5.19 6.03
N PHE A 171 -2.50 -5.25 6.02
CA PHE A 171 -3.24 -6.52 6.05
C PHE A 171 -3.26 -7.18 4.67
N PRO A 172 -2.86 -8.48 4.56
CA PRO A 172 -2.93 -9.24 3.32
C PRO A 172 -4.31 -9.18 2.65
N GLU A 173 -4.33 -8.95 1.34
CA GLU A 173 -5.56 -8.74 0.55
C GLU A 173 -6.48 -7.63 1.09
N GLY A 174 -6.01 -6.78 2.02
CA GLY A 174 -6.80 -5.76 2.70
C GLY A 174 -7.91 -6.31 3.59
N LYS A 175 -7.89 -7.60 3.93
CA LYS A 175 -8.91 -8.28 4.74
C LYS A 175 -8.57 -8.24 6.21
N PHE A 176 -9.49 -7.75 7.02
CA PHE A 176 -9.36 -7.65 8.47
C PHE A 176 -10.74 -7.78 9.16
N SER A 177 -10.72 -7.89 10.47
CA SER A 177 -11.90 -7.84 11.35
C SER A 177 -11.56 -6.97 12.57
N GLY A 178 -12.57 -6.63 13.39
CA GLY A 178 -12.32 -5.92 14.64
C GLY A 178 -11.30 -6.66 15.54
N LYS A 179 -11.33 -8.00 15.52
CA LYS A 179 -10.36 -8.81 16.26
C LYS A 179 -8.94 -8.68 15.69
N VAL A 180 -8.78 -8.63 14.38
CA VAL A 180 -7.47 -8.42 13.74
C VAL A 180 -6.90 -7.06 14.14
N ILE A 181 -7.72 -6.00 14.12
CA ILE A 181 -7.34 -4.64 14.57
C ILE A 181 -6.88 -4.67 16.03
N GLU A 182 -7.68 -5.28 16.92
CA GLU A 182 -7.36 -5.41 18.34
C GLU A 182 -6.01 -6.11 18.57
N LEU A 183 -5.81 -7.23 17.87
CA LEU A 183 -4.57 -8.01 17.99
C LEU A 183 -3.36 -7.28 17.41
N ALA A 184 -3.54 -6.52 16.32
CA ALA A 184 -2.46 -5.68 15.76
C ALA A 184 -2.05 -4.58 16.75
N ASN A 185 -3.01 -3.93 17.42
CA ASN A 185 -2.73 -2.96 18.47
C ASN A 185 -1.98 -3.60 19.66
N LYS A 186 -2.40 -4.80 20.09
CA LYS A 186 -1.70 -5.56 21.15
C LYS A 186 -0.29 -5.97 20.76
N SER A 187 -0.02 -6.18 19.48
CA SER A 187 1.31 -6.45 18.91
C SER A 187 2.12 -5.17 18.64
N ALA A 188 1.67 -4.03 19.19
CA ALA A 188 2.32 -2.73 19.12
C ALA A 188 2.45 -2.14 17.69
N TYR A 189 1.58 -2.53 16.76
CA TYR A 189 1.43 -1.81 15.51
C TYR A 189 0.56 -0.57 15.72
N LYS A 190 1.14 0.60 15.46
CA LYS A 190 0.47 1.91 15.66
C LYS A 190 -0.36 2.33 14.46
N LYS A 191 -0.04 1.81 13.26
CA LYS A 191 -0.73 2.10 12.01
C LYS A 191 -1.06 0.83 11.28
N GLN A 192 -2.29 0.75 10.80
CA GLN A 192 -2.83 -0.42 10.14
C GLN A 192 -3.37 -0.02 8.78
N TYR A 193 -2.91 -0.67 7.73
CA TYR A 193 -3.25 -0.35 6.35
C TYR A 193 -4.09 -1.46 5.73
N SER A 194 -5.09 -1.06 4.94
CA SER A 194 -5.92 -1.95 4.15
C SER A 194 -5.79 -1.66 2.65
N SER A 195 -6.48 -2.42 1.81
CA SER A 195 -6.67 -2.11 0.40
C SER A 195 -8.08 -1.61 0.08
N ILE A 196 -8.81 -1.09 1.07
CA ILE A 196 -10.09 -0.44 0.85
C ILE A 196 -9.83 0.90 0.15
N PRO A 197 -10.40 1.14 -1.06
CA PRO A 197 -10.16 2.38 -1.78
C PRO A 197 -10.82 3.58 -1.09
N GLY A 198 -10.22 4.74 -1.25
CA GLY A 198 -10.82 5.98 -0.76
C GLY A 198 -9.83 6.97 -0.17
N PHE A 199 -10.34 7.86 0.66
CA PHE A 199 -9.55 8.87 1.35
C PHE A 199 -8.82 8.27 2.56
N TYR A 200 -7.77 8.94 3.00
CA TYR A 200 -6.93 8.52 4.12
C TYR A 200 -7.73 8.25 5.40
N HIS A 201 -8.57 9.18 5.83
CA HIS A 201 -9.46 9.01 6.97
C HIS A 201 -10.89 8.72 6.53
N VAL A 202 -11.47 7.64 7.07
CA VAL A 202 -12.87 7.28 6.89
C VAL A 202 -13.49 6.92 8.22
N LYS A 203 -14.69 7.44 8.49
CA LYS A 203 -15.37 7.30 9.80
C LYS A 203 -15.62 5.85 10.23
N ASP A 204 -15.83 4.94 9.28
CA ASP A 204 -16.24 3.57 9.59
C ASP A 204 -15.13 2.71 10.21
N TYR A 205 -13.88 3.03 9.92
CA TYR A 205 -12.70 2.33 10.46
C TYR A 205 -11.60 3.36 10.76
N PRO A 206 -11.74 4.14 11.85
CA PRO A 206 -10.81 5.24 12.16
C PRO A 206 -9.38 4.75 12.39
N ASP A 207 -9.22 3.49 12.82
CA ASP A 207 -7.91 2.89 13.12
C ASP A 207 -7.25 2.24 11.90
N VAL A 208 -7.93 2.21 10.73
CA VAL A 208 -7.41 1.55 9.53
C VAL A 208 -7.31 2.53 8.36
N ILE A 209 -6.10 2.65 7.84
CA ILE A 209 -5.79 3.53 6.74
C ILE A 209 -6.25 2.89 5.42
N HIS A 210 -7.06 3.61 4.67
CA HIS A 210 -7.53 3.23 3.35
C HIS A 210 -6.48 3.53 2.29
N ARG A 211 -6.37 2.64 1.28
CA ARG A 211 -5.40 2.79 0.20
C ARG A 211 -6.03 2.46 -1.15
N SER A 212 -5.62 3.17 -2.17
CA SER A 212 -6.10 2.99 -3.54
C SER A 212 -5.06 2.27 -4.39
N LEU A 213 -5.43 1.11 -4.95
CA LEU A 213 -4.58 0.39 -5.91
C LEU A 213 -4.51 1.16 -7.22
N VAL A 214 -3.30 1.48 -7.69
CA VAL A 214 -3.09 2.31 -8.88
C VAL A 214 -2.13 1.71 -9.92
N GLN A 215 -1.59 0.53 -9.68
CA GLN A 215 -0.52 -0.08 -10.47
C GLN A 215 -0.75 -0.16 -11.99
N PHE A 216 -2.02 -0.21 -12.44
CA PHE A 216 -2.38 -0.25 -13.86
C PHE A 216 -3.29 0.91 -14.26
N ALA A 217 -3.42 1.93 -13.40
CA ALA A 217 -4.31 3.04 -13.66
C ALA A 217 -3.74 3.95 -14.77
N GLU A 218 -4.41 4.01 -15.89
CA GLU A 218 -4.11 4.97 -16.95
C GLU A 218 -4.36 6.41 -16.48
N GLU A 219 -3.79 7.40 -17.16
CA GLU A 219 -3.81 8.81 -16.75
C GLU A 219 -5.20 9.32 -16.34
N LYS A 220 -6.25 9.00 -17.10
CA LYS A 220 -7.62 9.46 -16.84
C LYS A 220 -8.20 8.81 -15.58
N GLU A 221 -7.93 7.52 -15.38
CA GLU A 221 -8.34 6.79 -14.19
C GLU A 221 -7.56 7.30 -12.97
N PHE A 222 -6.24 7.43 -13.10
CA PHE A 222 -5.39 7.90 -12.01
C PHE A 222 -5.79 9.29 -11.51
N LYS A 223 -6.05 10.24 -12.42
CA LYS A 223 -6.56 11.58 -12.06
C LYS A 223 -7.91 11.51 -11.33
N ALA A 224 -8.79 10.60 -11.74
CA ALA A 224 -10.08 10.43 -11.07
C ALA A 224 -9.93 9.80 -9.67
N ILE A 225 -8.99 8.85 -9.49
CA ILE A 225 -8.63 8.28 -8.20
C ILE A 225 -8.06 9.36 -7.28
N LEU A 226 -7.13 10.19 -7.75
CA LEU A 226 -6.57 11.29 -6.96
C LEU A 226 -7.66 12.24 -6.43
N LYS A 227 -8.68 12.53 -7.23
CA LYS A 227 -9.84 13.32 -6.82
C LYS A 227 -10.75 12.61 -5.81
N GLY A 228 -10.58 11.29 -5.61
CA GLY A 228 -11.40 10.49 -4.70
C GLY A 228 -12.56 9.76 -5.35
N GLY A 229 -12.61 9.68 -6.68
CA GLY A 229 -13.69 8.98 -7.39
C GLY A 229 -13.80 7.50 -7.06
N ASP A 230 -12.72 6.88 -6.64
CA ASP A 230 -12.68 5.49 -6.17
C ASP A 230 -13.29 5.28 -4.77
N HIS A 231 -13.53 6.36 -4.00
CA HIS A 231 -14.18 6.27 -2.70
C HIS A 231 -15.56 5.59 -2.75
N ILE A 232 -16.29 5.75 -3.86
CA ILE A 232 -17.58 5.08 -4.07
C ILE A 232 -17.45 3.54 -4.06
N LEU A 233 -16.26 3.02 -4.42
CA LEU A 233 -16.00 1.59 -4.43
C LEU A 233 -15.76 1.01 -3.02
N ALA A 234 -15.52 1.84 -2.01
CA ALA A 234 -15.30 1.39 -0.64
C ALA A 234 -16.48 0.55 -0.12
N PHE A 235 -17.71 0.93 -0.47
CA PHE A 235 -18.91 0.17 -0.12
C PHE A 235 -18.90 -1.26 -0.69
N TRP A 236 -18.57 -1.40 -1.99
CA TRP A 236 -18.47 -2.71 -2.66
C TRP A 236 -17.33 -3.56 -2.09
N TYR A 237 -16.22 -2.91 -1.78
CA TYR A 237 -15.08 -3.56 -1.15
C TYR A 237 -15.45 -4.12 0.21
N LYS A 238 -16.16 -3.35 1.04
CA LYS A 238 -16.66 -3.78 2.35
C LYS A 238 -17.59 -4.98 2.24
N ILE A 239 -18.55 -4.96 1.33
CA ILE A 239 -19.46 -6.10 1.10
C ILE A 239 -18.67 -7.35 0.68
N LYS A 240 -17.67 -7.20 -0.19
CA LYS A 240 -16.89 -8.32 -0.72
C LYS A 240 -15.94 -8.94 0.32
N HIS A 241 -15.31 -8.10 1.15
CA HIS A 241 -14.23 -8.51 2.04
C HIS A 241 -14.68 -8.76 3.48
N PHE A 242 -15.83 -8.22 3.89
CA PHE A 242 -16.37 -8.34 5.25
C PHE A 242 -17.69 -9.11 5.32
N LYS A 243 -18.06 -9.89 4.30
CA LYS A 243 -19.14 -10.86 4.47
C LYS A 243 -18.73 -11.85 5.56
N ARG A 244 -19.52 -11.81 6.64
CA ARG A 244 -19.48 -12.74 7.79
C ARG A 244 -19.72 -14.17 7.34
#